data_ca8bbaf79c3028142ba5c938e9ded91c
#
_entry.id   ca8bbaf79c3028142ba5c938e9ded91c
#
_cell.length_a   1.000
_cell.length_b   1.000
_cell.length_c   1.000
_cell.angle_alpha   90.00
_cell.angle_beta   90.00
_cell.angle_gamma   90.00
#
_symmetry.space_group_name_H-M   'P 1'
#
loop_
_entity.id
_entity.type
_entity.pdbx_description
1 polymer ?
#
loop_
_entity_poly.entity_id
_entity_poly.type
_entity_poly.pdbx_seq_one_letter_code
_entity_poly.pdbx_strand_id
1 'polypeptide(L)'
;YHEPFFGGGALFFDLEPEDGTINDTNVRLINFYEQVRDNAEELITLLRSFEDPESEPDPDHRFSDTNRKGKEIKNYYYQQRELFNNRPYGDEYDELEEAALLLYLNRTCYNGLYRENSSGGFNVPIGRYSNPDWVRAEEIRNVSRVLEDTEIRNTGFEYITEVAEEGDLVYFDPPYEPMSPTAYFTDYSAEGFGRDDQQRLRDVAQQLDEKDVNVILSNSGVMYEMYDEAGFYVEVEGATRAINSDAENRDEVDEIIATNIAPESRRRAGQQGLADF
;
A
#
# COMPACT_ATOMS: atom_id res chain seq x y z
N TYR A 1 6.84 0.83 -16.67
CA TYR A 1 5.61 0.66 -15.88
C TYR A 1 5.65 1.51 -14.62
N HIS A 2 4.53 2.13 -14.22
CA HIS A 2 4.49 3.07 -13.11
C HIS A 2 3.29 2.85 -12.19
N GLU A 3 3.53 2.88 -10.86
CA GLU A 3 2.47 2.89 -9.83
C GLU A 3 2.62 4.10 -8.89
N PRO A 4 1.90 5.21 -9.15
CA PRO A 4 1.95 6.42 -8.32
C PRO A 4 1.31 6.29 -6.94
N PHE A 5 0.49 5.27 -6.70
CA PHE A 5 -0.12 4.88 -5.43
C PHE A 5 0.24 3.43 -5.14
N PHE A 6 1.45 3.19 -4.66
CA PHE A 6 2.02 1.85 -4.64
C PHE A 6 1.41 0.94 -3.56
N GLY A 7 1.16 1.46 -2.37
CA GLY A 7 0.59 0.67 -1.28
C GLY A 7 1.33 -0.65 -1.08
N GLY A 8 0.62 -1.77 -1.24
CA GLY A 8 1.17 -3.11 -1.13
C GLY A 8 1.85 -3.64 -2.39
N GLY A 9 1.78 -2.94 -3.51
CA GLY A 9 2.44 -3.30 -4.77
C GLY A 9 1.98 -4.62 -5.41
N ALA A 10 0.73 -5.03 -5.18
CA ALA A 10 0.26 -6.35 -5.60
C ALA A 10 0.39 -6.57 -7.12
N LEU A 11 0.04 -5.58 -7.92
CA LEU A 11 0.12 -5.68 -9.38
C LEU A 11 1.58 -5.61 -9.85
N PHE A 12 2.38 -4.73 -9.29
CA PHE A 12 3.80 -4.59 -9.62
C PHE A 12 4.56 -5.89 -9.40
N PHE A 13 4.39 -6.53 -8.24
CA PHE A 13 5.07 -7.79 -7.91
C PHE A 13 4.52 -9.01 -8.66
N ASP A 14 3.32 -8.95 -9.21
CA ASP A 14 2.78 -9.98 -10.11
C ASP A 14 3.32 -9.82 -11.55
N LEU A 15 3.51 -8.59 -11.99
CA LEU A 15 4.02 -8.27 -13.32
C LEU A 15 5.55 -8.35 -13.41
N GLU A 16 6.27 -8.08 -12.34
CA GLU A 16 7.74 -7.98 -12.29
C GLU A 16 8.31 -7.17 -13.48
N PRO A 17 7.93 -5.89 -13.65
CA PRO A 17 8.37 -5.10 -14.80
C PRO A 17 9.89 -4.89 -14.78
N GLU A 18 10.52 -4.88 -15.96
CA GLU A 18 11.97 -4.66 -16.09
C GLU A 18 12.38 -3.23 -15.72
N ASP A 19 11.52 -2.25 -16.05
CA ASP A 19 11.74 -0.82 -15.77
C ASP A 19 10.47 -0.19 -15.20
N GLY A 20 10.63 0.77 -14.29
CA GLY A 20 9.48 1.52 -13.80
C GLY A 20 9.73 2.38 -12.57
N THR A 21 8.69 3.06 -12.16
CA THR A 21 8.69 3.83 -10.93
C THR A 21 7.57 3.40 -10.01
N ILE A 22 7.86 3.33 -8.72
CA ILE A 22 6.86 3.19 -7.66
C ILE A 22 6.88 4.41 -6.77
N ASN A 23 5.72 4.82 -6.29
CA ASN A 23 5.59 5.98 -5.43
C ASN A 23 4.48 5.79 -4.40
N ASP A 24 4.69 6.35 -3.23
CA ASP A 24 3.66 6.49 -2.20
C ASP A 24 3.94 7.73 -1.36
N THR A 25 2.90 8.37 -0.84
CA THR A 25 3.04 9.50 0.08
C THR A 25 3.41 9.06 1.49
N ASN A 26 3.23 7.79 1.83
CA ASN A 26 3.62 7.22 3.11
C ASN A 26 5.13 7.00 3.17
N VAL A 27 5.84 7.93 3.81
CA VAL A 27 7.29 7.89 3.96
C VAL A 27 7.80 6.60 4.62
N ARG A 28 7.04 6.00 5.55
CA ARG A 28 7.42 4.76 6.23
C ARG A 28 7.34 3.56 5.30
N LEU A 29 6.34 3.55 4.44
CA LEU A 29 6.17 2.52 3.43
C LEU A 29 7.27 2.60 2.37
N ILE A 30 7.59 3.81 1.92
CA ILE A 30 8.69 4.05 0.98
C ILE A 30 10.04 3.64 1.59
N ASN A 31 10.33 4.08 2.82
CA ASN A 31 11.53 3.62 3.52
C ASN A 31 11.60 2.08 3.60
N PHE A 32 10.49 1.41 3.88
CA PHE A 32 10.46 -0.05 3.89
C PHE A 32 10.91 -0.66 2.55
N TYR A 33 10.39 -0.17 1.43
CA TYR A 33 10.78 -0.68 0.12
C TYR A 33 12.24 -0.34 -0.25
N GLU A 34 12.72 0.84 0.13
CA GLU A 34 14.13 1.20 -0.02
C GLU A 34 15.04 0.26 0.79
N GLN A 35 14.69 -0.04 2.05
CA GLN A 35 15.46 -0.97 2.88
C GLN A 35 15.39 -2.42 2.36
N VAL A 36 14.24 -2.85 1.82
CA VAL A 36 14.11 -4.16 1.17
C VAL A 36 14.98 -4.23 -0.08
N ARG A 37 15.04 -3.17 -0.90
CA ARG A 37 15.88 -3.12 -2.10
C ARG A 37 17.36 -3.12 -1.75
N ASP A 38 17.78 -2.26 -0.84
CA ASP A 38 19.18 -1.91 -0.64
C ASP A 38 19.86 -2.70 0.49
N ASN A 39 19.10 -3.16 1.51
CA ASN A 39 19.60 -3.75 2.75
C ASN A 39 18.86 -5.05 3.15
N ALA A 40 18.50 -5.88 2.16
CA ALA A 40 17.65 -7.07 2.37
C ALA A 40 18.19 -8.06 3.43
N GLU A 41 19.49 -8.37 3.42
CA GLU A 41 20.08 -9.34 4.37
C GLU A 41 20.22 -8.76 5.78
N GLU A 42 20.52 -7.48 5.90
CA GLU A 42 20.54 -6.74 7.16
C GLU A 42 19.14 -6.68 7.76
N LEU A 43 18.12 -6.41 6.96
CA LEU A 43 16.71 -6.41 7.35
C LEU A 43 16.27 -7.80 7.83
N ILE A 44 16.61 -8.86 7.11
CA ILE A 44 16.32 -10.25 7.51
C ILE A 44 17.02 -10.59 8.82
N THR A 45 18.26 -10.16 9.00
CA THR A 45 19.03 -10.40 10.21
C THR A 45 18.39 -9.71 11.41
N LEU A 46 17.97 -8.47 11.25
CA LEU A 46 17.28 -7.71 12.28
C LEU A 46 15.92 -8.32 12.64
N LEU A 47 15.12 -8.71 11.65
CA LEU A 47 13.83 -9.37 11.87
C LEU A 47 13.97 -10.70 12.65
N ARG A 48 15.07 -11.44 12.44
CA ARG A 48 15.37 -12.67 13.19
C ARG A 48 15.71 -12.41 14.66
N SER A 49 16.10 -11.20 15.01
CA SER A 49 16.36 -10.82 16.41
C SER A 49 15.08 -10.47 17.18
N PHE A 50 13.96 -10.27 16.49
CA PHE A 50 12.69 -9.96 17.13
C PHE A 50 12.08 -11.21 17.76
N GLU A 51 11.37 -11.02 18.87
CA GLU A 51 10.77 -12.09 19.63
C GLU A 51 9.30 -12.33 19.26
N ASP A 52 8.75 -13.43 19.79
CA ASP A 52 7.33 -13.72 19.65
C ASP A 52 6.49 -12.55 20.20
N PRO A 53 5.43 -12.12 19.48
CA PRO A 53 4.63 -10.97 19.87
C PRO A 53 3.94 -11.10 21.23
N GLU A 54 3.71 -12.31 21.74
CA GLU A 54 3.14 -12.58 23.06
C GLU A 54 4.18 -12.69 24.17
N SER A 55 5.48 -12.68 23.86
CA SER A 55 6.56 -12.67 24.86
C SER A 55 6.44 -11.49 25.82
N GLU A 56 7.07 -11.61 26.98
CA GLU A 56 7.19 -10.50 27.92
C GLU A 56 7.99 -9.33 27.27
N PRO A 57 7.69 -8.09 27.62
CA PRO A 57 8.48 -6.94 27.14
C PRO A 57 9.95 -7.10 27.57
N ASP A 58 10.87 -6.67 26.71
CA ASP A 58 12.29 -6.58 27.05
C ASP A 58 12.46 -5.61 28.24
N PRO A 59 12.96 -6.08 29.40
CA PRO A 59 13.06 -5.27 30.62
C PRO A 59 14.08 -4.14 30.51
N ASP A 60 15.04 -4.23 29.60
CA ASP A 60 16.07 -3.22 29.39
C ASP A 60 15.64 -2.12 28.42
N HIS A 61 14.49 -2.29 27.78
CA HIS A 61 13.97 -1.31 26.82
C HIS A 61 13.26 -0.15 27.54
N ARG A 62 13.41 1.09 27.01
CA ARG A 62 12.78 2.30 27.57
C ARG A 62 11.25 2.26 27.69
N PHE A 63 10.59 1.37 26.92
CA PHE A 63 9.16 1.10 27.00
C PHE A 63 8.91 -0.30 27.59
N SER A 64 9.60 -0.68 28.68
CA SER A 64 9.41 -1.98 29.32
C SER A 64 8.09 -2.07 30.10
N ASP A 65 7.75 -1.02 30.84
CA ASP A 65 6.63 -1.04 31.79
C ASP A 65 5.41 -0.29 31.28
N THR A 66 5.62 0.92 30.74
CA THR A 66 4.54 1.79 30.29
C THR A 66 4.88 2.46 28.98
N ASN A 67 3.83 2.70 28.18
CA ASN A 67 3.94 3.50 26.97
C ASN A 67 4.03 5.01 27.31
N ARG A 68 4.29 5.85 26.30
CA ARG A 68 4.36 7.32 26.44
C ARG A 68 3.09 7.98 27.01
N LYS A 69 1.96 7.28 27.05
CA LYS A 69 0.69 7.71 27.66
C LYS A 69 0.48 7.16 29.08
N GLY A 70 1.50 6.51 29.67
CA GLY A 70 1.45 5.94 31.01
C GLY A 70 0.57 4.68 31.13
N LYS A 71 0.27 4.00 30.01
CA LYS A 71 -0.46 2.73 30.01
C LYS A 71 0.53 1.57 30.07
N GLU A 72 0.21 0.56 30.87
CA GLU A 72 0.98 -0.68 30.98
C GLU A 72 1.21 -1.33 29.60
N ILE A 73 2.44 -1.74 29.34
CA ILE A 73 2.84 -2.58 28.20
C ILE A 73 2.77 -4.04 28.66
N LYS A 74 1.98 -4.84 27.96
CA LYS A 74 1.63 -6.19 28.39
C LYS A 74 2.46 -7.27 27.74
N ASN A 75 3.07 -7.00 26.58
CA ASN A 75 3.86 -7.96 25.81
C ASN A 75 4.79 -7.24 24.83
N TYR A 76 5.68 -8.02 24.22
CA TYR A 76 6.67 -7.55 23.25
C TYR A 76 6.04 -6.82 22.07
N TYR A 77 4.91 -7.28 21.51
CA TYR A 77 4.21 -6.60 20.43
C TYR A 77 3.90 -5.14 20.75
N TYR A 78 3.31 -4.86 21.92
CA TYR A 78 2.95 -3.49 22.29
C TYR A 78 4.17 -2.63 22.61
N GLN A 79 5.28 -3.23 23.02
CA GLN A 79 6.57 -2.55 23.16
C GLN A 79 7.11 -2.11 21.81
N GLN A 80 7.14 -3.01 20.81
CA GLN A 80 7.57 -2.70 19.45
C GLN A 80 6.65 -1.67 18.79
N ARG A 81 5.34 -1.76 19.02
CA ARG A 81 4.38 -0.75 18.54
C ARG A 81 4.62 0.63 19.15
N GLU A 82 4.96 0.72 20.41
CA GLU A 82 5.30 2.00 21.04
C GLU A 82 6.62 2.55 20.51
N LEU A 83 7.60 1.70 20.29
CA LEU A 83 8.87 2.06 19.65
C LEU A 83 8.62 2.61 18.25
N PHE A 84 7.89 1.91 17.40
CA PHE A 84 7.50 2.34 16.05
C PHE A 84 6.81 3.71 16.07
N ASN A 85 5.84 3.90 16.96
CA ASN A 85 5.11 5.15 17.08
C ASN A 85 5.95 6.34 17.60
N ASN A 86 7.06 6.06 18.29
CA ASN A 86 7.94 7.10 18.82
C ASN A 86 9.09 7.46 17.88
N ARG A 87 9.44 6.60 16.93
CA ARG A 87 10.61 6.76 16.07
C ARG A 87 10.65 8.04 15.25
N PRO A 88 9.58 8.51 14.59
CA PRO A 88 9.63 9.72 13.78
C PRO A 88 9.99 10.99 14.56
N TYR A 89 9.94 10.90 15.89
CA TYR A 89 10.12 12.01 16.81
C TYR A 89 11.29 11.79 17.80
N GLY A 90 12.01 10.68 17.66
CA GLY A 90 13.12 10.30 18.53
C GLY A 90 14.47 10.77 18.00
N ASP A 91 15.44 10.98 18.92
CA ASP A 91 16.81 11.41 18.60
C ASP A 91 17.65 10.29 17.92
N GLU A 92 17.18 9.05 17.94
CA GLU A 92 17.84 7.86 17.38
C GLU A 92 16.96 7.24 16.30
N TYR A 93 16.82 7.92 15.16
CA TYR A 93 16.12 7.37 13.99
C TYR A 93 17.05 6.44 13.21
N ASP A 94 16.58 5.22 12.95
CA ASP A 94 17.26 4.23 12.15
C ASP A 94 16.27 3.67 11.12
N GLU A 95 16.54 3.91 9.84
CA GLU A 95 15.66 3.57 8.72
C GLU A 95 15.46 2.05 8.60
N LEU A 96 16.53 1.27 8.84
CA LEU A 96 16.44 -0.20 8.78
C LEU A 96 15.57 -0.75 9.91
N GLU A 97 15.73 -0.21 11.13
CA GLU A 97 14.89 -0.63 12.26
C GLU A 97 13.43 -0.19 12.07
N GLU A 98 13.18 0.99 11.49
CA GLU A 98 11.82 1.42 11.10
C GLU A 98 11.16 0.43 10.12
N ALA A 99 11.90 0.01 9.09
CA ALA A 99 11.43 -0.96 8.11
C ALA A 99 11.15 -2.34 8.75
N ALA A 100 12.03 -2.80 9.63
CA ALA A 100 11.84 -4.05 10.36
C ALA A 100 10.61 -3.99 11.27
N LEU A 101 10.42 -2.89 11.98
CA LEU A 101 9.25 -2.68 12.84
C LEU A 101 7.94 -2.64 12.03
N LEU A 102 7.93 -1.98 10.88
CA LEU A 102 6.76 -1.94 9.99
C LEU A 102 6.34 -3.34 9.58
N LEU A 103 7.28 -4.16 9.07
CA LEU A 103 6.99 -5.52 8.64
C LEU A 103 6.56 -6.41 9.82
N TYR A 104 7.30 -6.37 10.94
CA TYR A 104 6.97 -7.12 12.14
C TYR A 104 5.56 -6.81 12.63
N LEU A 105 5.21 -5.54 12.77
CA LEU A 105 3.89 -5.12 13.24
C LEU A 105 2.79 -5.51 12.26
N ASN A 106 3.00 -5.35 10.96
CA ASN A 106 2.03 -5.77 9.94
C ASN A 106 1.79 -7.29 9.99
N ARG A 107 2.85 -8.10 10.14
CA ARG A 107 2.75 -9.57 10.14
C ARG A 107 2.20 -10.14 11.44
N THR A 108 2.25 -9.40 12.53
CA THR A 108 1.83 -9.84 13.86
C THR A 108 0.58 -9.13 14.39
N CYS A 109 0.10 -8.09 13.72
CA CYS A 109 -1.13 -7.39 14.07
C CYS A 109 -2.39 -8.11 13.60
N TYR A 110 -3.54 -7.67 14.07
CA TYR A 110 -4.84 -8.20 13.67
C TYR A 110 -5.07 -8.04 12.16
N ASN A 111 -5.25 -9.16 11.47
CA ASN A 111 -5.51 -9.29 10.03
C ASN A 111 -4.47 -8.60 9.10
N GLY A 112 -3.25 -8.35 9.56
CA GLY A 112 -2.24 -7.68 8.74
C GLY A 112 -2.61 -6.24 8.33
N LEU A 113 -3.48 -5.59 9.10
CA LEU A 113 -3.95 -4.25 8.77
C LEU A 113 -2.87 -3.19 9.05
N TYR A 114 -2.76 -2.20 8.19
CA TYR A 114 -2.10 -0.94 8.51
C TYR A 114 -3.15 0.12 8.83
N ARG A 115 -3.14 0.67 10.02
CA ARG A 115 -4.08 1.72 10.43
C ARG A 115 -3.43 2.66 11.44
N GLU A 116 -3.61 3.94 11.23
CA GLU A 116 -3.17 4.99 12.14
C GLU A 116 -4.36 5.64 12.87
N ASN A 117 -4.08 6.23 14.00
CA ASN A 117 -5.03 7.09 14.70
C ASN A 117 -4.90 8.55 14.20
N SER A 118 -5.80 9.43 14.64
CA SER A 118 -5.79 10.86 14.28
C SER A 118 -4.50 11.63 14.62
N SER A 119 -3.54 10.99 15.29
CA SER A 119 -2.22 11.56 15.61
C SER A 119 -1.10 10.88 14.79
N GLY A 120 -1.43 10.12 13.74
CA GLY A 120 -0.48 9.40 12.88
C GLY A 120 0.17 8.18 13.54
N GLY A 121 -0.33 7.71 14.68
CA GLY A 121 0.24 6.55 15.35
C GLY A 121 -0.43 5.25 14.95
N PHE A 122 0.36 4.23 14.58
CA PHE A 122 -0.12 2.88 14.32
C PHE A 122 -0.90 2.34 15.52
N ASN A 123 -2.13 1.88 15.31
CA ASN A 123 -3.04 1.56 16.40
C ASN A 123 -3.70 0.18 16.33
N VAL A 124 -3.29 -0.68 15.38
CA VAL A 124 -3.84 -2.02 15.25
C VAL A 124 -3.44 -2.86 16.46
N PRO A 125 -4.36 -3.66 17.05
CA PRO A 125 -4.02 -4.57 18.14
C PRO A 125 -3.25 -5.79 17.65
N ILE A 126 -2.63 -6.52 18.58
CA ILE A 126 -2.00 -7.81 18.29
C ILE A 126 -2.99 -8.78 17.64
N GLY A 127 -2.51 -9.54 16.65
CA GLY A 127 -3.25 -10.61 15.99
C GLY A 127 -3.36 -11.86 16.85
N ARG A 128 -4.10 -12.87 16.38
CA ARG A 128 -4.25 -14.17 17.02
C ARG A 128 -3.69 -15.27 16.12
N TYR A 129 -2.37 -15.25 15.97
CA TYR A 129 -1.65 -16.24 15.15
C TYR A 129 -0.94 -17.24 16.06
N SER A 130 -1.03 -18.53 15.74
CA SER A 130 -0.35 -19.59 16.51
C SER A 130 1.16 -19.63 16.27
N ASN A 131 1.63 -19.11 15.14
CA ASN A 131 3.04 -19.06 14.77
C ASN A 131 3.19 -18.04 13.63
N PRO A 132 3.17 -16.73 13.93
CA PRO A 132 3.29 -15.71 12.90
C PRO A 132 4.69 -15.76 12.28
N ASP A 133 4.75 -15.78 10.95
CA ASP A 133 6.00 -15.64 10.21
C ASP A 133 6.19 -14.17 9.83
N TRP A 134 7.04 -13.48 10.57
CA TRP A 134 7.37 -12.08 10.32
C TRP A 134 8.71 -11.89 9.60
N VAL A 135 9.54 -12.92 9.52
CA VAL A 135 10.88 -12.80 8.87
C VAL A 135 10.75 -12.80 7.35
N ARG A 136 9.96 -13.72 6.77
CA ARG A 136 9.69 -13.80 5.33
C ARG A 136 10.94 -13.65 4.46
N ALA A 137 12.05 -14.31 4.83
CA ALA A 137 13.36 -14.08 4.23
C ALA A 137 13.42 -14.32 2.70
N GLU A 138 12.70 -15.32 2.20
CA GLU A 138 12.67 -15.61 0.76
C GLU A 138 11.88 -14.56 0.00
N GLU A 139 10.75 -14.11 0.55
CA GLU A 139 9.95 -13.05 -0.03
C GLU A 139 10.69 -11.72 -0.04
N ILE A 140 11.39 -11.35 1.04
CA ILE A 140 12.22 -10.14 1.07
C ILE A 140 13.27 -10.18 -0.03
N ARG A 141 13.99 -11.31 -0.22
CA ARG A 141 14.97 -11.44 -1.30
C ARG A 141 14.35 -11.38 -2.69
N ASN A 142 13.17 -11.96 -2.86
CA ASN A 142 12.45 -11.91 -4.13
C ASN A 142 12.03 -10.48 -4.45
N VAL A 143 11.44 -9.77 -3.49
CA VAL A 143 11.03 -8.36 -3.63
C VAL A 143 12.26 -7.48 -3.88
N SER A 144 13.37 -7.68 -3.13
CA SER A 144 14.62 -6.94 -3.34
C SER A 144 15.12 -7.04 -4.80
N ARG A 145 15.08 -8.25 -5.37
CA ARG A 145 15.50 -8.47 -6.76
C ARG A 145 14.59 -7.78 -7.79
N VAL A 146 13.29 -7.79 -7.56
CA VAL A 146 12.32 -7.11 -8.44
C VAL A 146 12.48 -5.60 -8.37
N LEU A 147 12.88 -5.06 -7.21
CA LEU A 147 13.08 -3.63 -7.00
C LEU A 147 14.46 -3.12 -7.43
N GLU A 148 15.41 -3.98 -7.84
CA GLU A 148 16.82 -3.62 -8.06
C GLU A 148 16.98 -2.42 -9.01
N ASP A 149 16.26 -2.42 -10.14
CA ASP A 149 16.29 -1.37 -11.15
C ASP A 149 15.07 -0.41 -11.08
N THR A 150 14.26 -0.50 -10.00
CA THR A 150 13.06 0.31 -9.83
C THR A 150 13.39 1.65 -9.18
N GLU A 151 12.92 2.74 -9.76
CA GLU A 151 12.97 4.05 -9.12
C GLU A 151 11.88 4.17 -8.05
N ILE A 152 12.28 4.34 -6.79
CA ILE A 152 11.37 4.50 -5.65
C ILE A 152 11.27 5.98 -5.31
N ARG A 153 10.03 6.49 -5.19
CA ARG A 153 9.75 7.91 -4.95
C ARG A 153 8.83 8.09 -3.74
N ASN A 154 8.98 9.23 -3.07
CA ASN A 154 8.08 9.67 -2.00
C ASN A 154 7.60 11.10 -2.30
N THR A 155 6.58 11.22 -3.13
CA THR A 155 6.06 12.52 -3.56
C THR A 155 4.57 12.46 -3.91
N GLY A 156 3.97 13.58 -4.35
CA GLY A 156 2.62 13.58 -4.90
C GLY A 156 2.55 12.81 -6.23
N PHE A 157 1.40 12.23 -6.54
CA PHE A 157 1.19 11.39 -7.73
C PHE A 157 1.38 12.15 -9.06
N GLU A 158 1.35 13.48 -9.03
CA GLU A 158 1.48 14.34 -10.23
C GLU A 158 2.85 14.23 -10.91
N TYR A 159 3.89 13.75 -10.19
CA TYR A 159 5.23 13.53 -10.75
C TYR A 159 5.20 12.70 -12.04
N ILE A 160 4.20 11.81 -12.16
CA ILE A 160 4.08 10.88 -13.28
C ILE A 160 3.94 11.60 -14.63
N THR A 161 3.37 12.81 -14.63
CA THR A 161 3.26 13.61 -15.86
C THR A 161 4.60 14.08 -16.39
N GLU A 162 5.66 14.08 -15.56
CA GLU A 162 7.01 14.49 -15.95
C GLU A 162 7.88 13.31 -16.39
N VAL A 163 7.57 12.08 -15.90
CA VAL A 163 8.43 10.91 -16.13
C VAL A 163 7.85 9.91 -17.11
N ALA A 164 6.52 9.79 -17.22
CA ALA A 164 5.91 8.85 -18.15
C ALA A 164 6.06 9.33 -19.61
N GLU A 165 6.47 8.40 -20.46
CA GLU A 165 6.69 8.61 -21.90
C GLU A 165 5.66 7.84 -22.74
N GLU A 166 5.54 8.19 -24.04
CA GLU A 166 4.66 7.50 -24.99
C GLU A 166 4.87 5.98 -24.95
N GLY A 167 3.77 5.24 -24.78
CA GLY A 167 3.76 3.78 -24.72
C GLY A 167 3.92 3.18 -23.33
N ASP A 168 4.29 3.96 -22.33
CA ASP A 168 4.32 3.52 -20.94
C ASP A 168 2.92 3.11 -20.45
N LEU A 169 2.90 2.33 -19.37
CA LEU A 169 1.67 1.97 -18.64
C LEU A 169 1.73 2.53 -17.22
N VAL A 170 0.73 3.33 -16.87
CA VAL A 170 0.53 3.85 -15.53
C VAL A 170 -0.71 3.21 -14.90
N TYR A 171 -0.52 2.60 -13.73
CA TYR A 171 -1.61 2.07 -12.92
C TYR A 171 -1.83 2.95 -11.69
N PHE A 172 -3.06 3.46 -11.54
CA PHE A 172 -3.49 4.22 -10.38
C PHE A 172 -4.45 3.39 -9.53
N ASP A 173 -4.10 3.19 -8.25
CA ASP A 173 -4.96 2.62 -7.21
C ASP A 173 -5.06 3.60 -6.03
N PRO A 174 -5.74 4.75 -6.22
CA PRO A 174 -5.83 5.80 -5.21
C PRO A 174 -6.71 5.37 -4.03
N PRO A 175 -6.67 6.07 -2.90
CA PRO A 175 -7.71 5.95 -1.90
C PRO A 175 -9.08 6.21 -2.52
N TYR A 176 -10.02 5.25 -2.37
CA TYR A 176 -11.32 5.31 -3.03
C TYR A 176 -12.21 6.39 -2.42
N GLU A 177 -12.98 7.05 -3.27
CA GLU A 177 -14.00 7.99 -2.83
C GLU A 177 -15.06 7.24 -2.01
N PRO A 178 -15.38 7.67 -0.76
CA PRO A 178 -16.35 7.00 0.07
C PRO A 178 -17.76 7.03 -0.52
N MET A 179 -18.45 5.90 -0.52
CA MET A 179 -19.82 5.77 -1.05
C MET A 179 -20.88 6.48 -0.20
N SER A 180 -20.55 6.85 1.03
CA SER A 180 -21.49 7.55 1.93
C SER A 180 -20.76 8.50 2.89
N PRO A 181 -21.43 9.57 3.37
CA PRO A 181 -20.85 10.49 4.35
C PRO A 181 -20.42 9.83 5.66
N THR A 182 -21.00 8.67 6.01
CA THR A 182 -20.63 7.88 7.20
C THR A 182 -19.39 7.03 7.00
N ALA A 183 -19.00 6.72 5.75
CA ALA A 183 -17.79 6.00 5.44
C ALA A 183 -16.51 6.85 5.64
N TYR A 184 -16.61 8.18 5.63
CA TYR A 184 -15.50 9.09 5.94
C TYR A 184 -14.87 8.84 7.33
N PHE A 185 -15.58 8.22 8.28
CA PHE A 185 -15.08 7.98 9.63
C PHE A 185 -14.25 6.70 9.78
N THR A 186 -14.15 5.87 8.77
CA THR A 186 -13.49 4.55 8.83
C THR A 186 -12.20 4.46 8.03
N ASP A 187 -11.88 5.42 7.17
CA ASP A 187 -10.76 5.32 6.24
C ASP A 187 -9.55 6.22 6.56
N TYR A 188 -8.50 5.65 6.41
CA TYR A 188 -7.04 5.70 6.27
C TYR A 188 -6.30 7.05 6.27
N SER A 189 -6.92 8.21 6.27
CA SER A 189 -6.16 9.46 6.24
C SER A 189 -6.73 10.55 7.15
N ALA A 190 -5.88 11.05 8.02
CA ALA A 190 -6.13 12.28 8.77
C ALA A 190 -6.15 13.53 7.84
N GLU A 191 -5.66 13.39 6.61
CA GLU A 191 -5.69 14.37 5.52
C GLU A 191 -6.20 13.67 4.26
N GLY A 192 -7.50 13.27 4.26
CA GLY A 192 -8.09 12.36 3.28
C GLY A 192 -7.88 12.79 1.82
N PHE A 193 -7.64 11.81 0.96
CA PHE A 193 -7.72 11.94 -0.49
C PHE A 193 -9.20 12.25 -0.85
N GLY A 194 -9.49 13.51 -1.05
CA GLY A 194 -10.86 14.01 -1.19
C GLY A 194 -11.27 14.24 -2.65
N ARG A 195 -12.48 14.79 -2.83
CA ARG A 195 -13.05 15.05 -4.16
C ARG A 195 -12.16 15.93 -5.05
N ASP A 196 -11.47 16.91 -4.46
CA ASP A 196 -10.56 17.78 -5.20
C ASP A 196 -9.32 17.00 -5.69
N ASP A 197 -8.85 16.05 -4.90
CA ASP A 197 -7.74 15.16 -5.25
C ASP A 197 -8.15 14.19 -6.37
N GLN A 198 -9.37 13.67 -6.31
CA GLN A 198 -9.95 12.84 -7.36
C GLN A 198 -10.05 13.60 -8.69
N GLN A 199 -10.40 14.88 -8.65
CA GLN A 199 -10.44 15.73 -9.85
C GLN A 199 -9.04 15.96 -10.41
N ARG A 200 -8.04 16.23 -9.54
CA ARG A 200 -6.65 16.37 -9.96
C ARG A 200 -6.11 15.08 -10.59
N LEU A 201 -6.47 13.92 -10.00
CA LEU A 201 -6.07 12.62 -10.54
C LEU A 201 -6.66 12.39 -11.95
N ARG A 202 -7.95 12.70 -12.15
CA ARG A 202 -8.57 12.66 -13.47
C ARG A 202 -7.82 13.56 -14.46
N ASP A 203 -7.48 14.78 -14.07
CA ASP A 203 -6.77 15.74 -14.92
C ASP A 203 -5.36 15.23 -15.29
N VAL A 204 -4.67 14.60 -14.35
CA VAL A 204 -3.39 13.90 -14.60
C VAL A 204 -3.57 12.74 -15.58
N ALA A 205 -4.60 11.92 -15.40
CA ALA A 205 -4.88 10.82 -16.31
C ALA A 205 -5.18 11.30 -17.75
N GLN A 206 -5.90 12.42 -17.91
CA GLN A 206 -6.12 13.05 -19.23
C GLN A 206 -4.82 13.59 -19.84
N GLN A 207 -3.94 14.21 -19.06
CA GLN A 207 -2.63 14.66 -19.55
C GLN A 207 -1.75 13.51 -20.02
N LEU A 208 -1.84 12.35 -19.38
CA LEU A 208 -1.13 11.13 -19.80
C LEU A 208 -1.72 10.58 -21.10
N ASP A 209 -3.04 10.57 -21.24
CA ASP A 209 -3.72 10.20 -22.50
C ASP A 209 -3.30 11.09 -23.67
N GLU A 210 -3.21 12.40 -23.47
CA GLU A 210 -2.71 13.36 -24.47
C GLU A 210 -1.26 13.10 -24.90
N LYS A 211 -0.49 12.34 -24.10
CA LYS A 211 0.90 11.93 -24.35
C LYS A 211 1.02 10.51 -24.92
N ASP A 212 -0.08 9.87 -25.27
CA ASP A 212 -0.12 8.48 -25.71
C ASP A 212 0.45 7.48 -24.66
N VAL A 213 0.32 7.81 -23.36
CA VAL A 213 0.61 6.93 -22.23
C VAL A 213 -0.62 6.09 -21.92
N ASN A 214 -0.44 4.79 -21.72
CA ASN A 214 -1.55 3.92 -21.32
C ASN A 214 -1.88 4.11 -19.85
N VAL A 215 -3.17 4.30 -19.54
CA VAL A 215 -3.66 4.52 -18.17
C VAL A 215 -4.66 3.42 -17.79
N ILE A 216 -4.48 2.83 -16.62
CA ILE A 216 -5.46 2.00 -15.92
C ILE A 216 -5.65 2.60 -14.54
N LEU A 217 -6.90 2.79 -14.12
CA LEU A 217 -7.24 3.38 -12.84
C LEU A 217 -8.39 2.60 -12.19
N SER A 218 -8.19 2.15 -10.94
CA SER A 218 -9.24 1.58 -10.10
C SER A 218 -9.86 2.63 -9.19
N ASN A 219 -11.17 2.53 -8.92
CA ASN A 219 -11.85 3.41 -7.96
C ASN A 219 -13.21 2.83 -7.55
N SER A 220 -13.92 3.50 -6.63
CA SER A 220 -15.31 3.18 -6.32
C SER A 220 -16.27 3.58 -7.43
N GLY A 221 -17.42 2.89 -7.52
CA GLY A 221 -18.44 3.13 -8.54
C GLY A 221 -19.02 4.54 -8.58
N VAL A 222 -18.91 5.31 -7.48
CA VAL A 222 -19.35 6.72 -7.44
C VAL A 222 -18.53 7.64 -8.35
N MET A 223 -17.37 7.15 -8.83
CA MET A 223 -16.49 7.89 -9.74
C MET A 223 -16.77 7.61 -11.23
N TYR A 224 -17.73 6.73 -11.53
CA TYR A 224 -18.06 6.34 -12.91
C TYR A 224 -18.23 7.53 -13.86
N GLU A 225 -19.17 8.43 -13.51
CA GLU A 225 -19.50 9.58 -14.38
C GLU A 225 -18.29 10.49 -14.63
N MET A 226 -17.43 10.67 -13.63
CA MET A 226 -16.25 11.52 -13.75
C MET A 226 -15.27 11.02 -14.81
N TYR A 227 -15.03 9.70 -14.87
CA TYR A 227 -14.11 9.13 -15.84
C TYR A 227 -14.77 8.90 -17.22
N ASP A 228 -16.05 8.57 -17.27
CA ASP A 228 -16.81 8.44 -18.52
C ASP A 228 -16.90 9.80 -19.26
N GLU A 229 -17.22 10.88 -18.53
CA GLU A 229 -17.23 12.24 -19.08
C GLU A 229 -15.83 12.74 -19.49
N ALA A 230 -14.77 12.20 -18.85
CA ALA A 230 -13.38 12.49 -19.20
C ALA A 230 -12.90 11.75 -20.45
N GLY A 231 -13.71 10.83 -21.00
CA GLY A 231 -13.42 10.09 -22.24
C GLY A 231 -12.76 8.71 -22.02
N PHE A 232 -12.67 8.23 -20.78
CA PHE A 232 -12.14 6.88 -20.47
C PHE A 232 -13.21 5.80 -20.73
N TYR A 233 -12.75 4.60 -21.08
CA TYR A 233 -13.59 3.41 -21.07
C TYR A 233 -13.73 2.94 -19.63
N VAL A 234 -14.95 2.93 -19.08
CA VAL A 234 -15.22 2.56 -17.68
C VAL A 234 -15.95 1.24 -17.61
N GLU A 235 -15.37 0.28 -16.92
CA GLU A 235 -15.97 -1.03 -16.63
C GLU A 235 -16.32 -1.11 -15.14
N VAL A 236 -17.49 -1.71 -14.83
CA VAL A 236 -17.96 -1.88 -13.45
C VAL A 236 -17.70 -3.33 -13.04
N GLU A 237 -16.97 -3.49 -11.92
CA GLU A 237 -16.70 -4.77 -11.31
C GLU A 237 -17.46 -4.91 -9.99
N GLY A 238 -18.18 -6.03 -9.81
CA GLY A 238 -18.88 -6.33 -8.56
C GLY A 238 -17.89 -6.84 -7.50
N ALA A 239 -17.40 -5.97 -6.62
CA ALA A 239 -16.51 -6.38 -5.54
C ALA A 239 -17.29 -6.82 -4.30
N THR A 240 -17.12 -8.08 -3.91
CA THR A 240 -17.60 -8.58 -2.61
C THR A 240 -16.56 -8.23 -1.55
N ARG A 241 -16.79 -7.18 -0.73
CA ARG A 241 -15.91 -6.89 0.42
C ARG A 241 -15.90 -8.06 1.40
N ALA A 242 -14.82 -8.85 1.38
CA ALA A 242 -14.62 -10.02 2.25
C ALA A 242 -14.35 -9.67 3.74
N ILE A 243 -14.32 -8.39 4.11
CA ILE A 243 -13.79 -7.92 5.42
C ILE A 243 -14.91 -7.58 6.43
N ASN A 244 -16.19 -7.62 6.04
CA ASN A 244 -17.26 -7.38 7.01
C ASN A 244 -17.59 -8.67 7.77
N SER A 245 -17.44 -8.64 9.10
CA SER A 245 -17.77 -9.74 10.01
C SER A 245 -19.29 -9.99 10.13
N ASP A 246 -20.09 -9.18 9.47
CA ASP A 246 -21.56 -9.27 9.48
C ASP A 246 -22.07 -9.81 8.13
N ALA A 247 -22.49 -11.06 8.13
CA ALA A 247 -22.89 -11.77 6.92
C ALA A 247 -24.21 -11.27 6.28
N GLU A 248 -24.96 -10.41 6.98
CA GLU A 248 -26.27 -9.89 6.53
C GLU A 248 -26.15 -8.50 5.84
N ASN A 249 -24.98 -7.82 5.93
CA ASN A 249 -24.73 -6.51 5.33
C ASN A 249 -23.50 -6.54 4.38
N ARG A 250 -23.41 -7.55 3.55
CA ARG A 250 -22.48 -7.55 2.40
C ARG A 250 -23.14 -6.76 1.26
N ASP A 251 -23.08 -5.46 1.34
CA ASP A 251 -23.40 -4.62 0.19
C ASP A 251 -22.33 -4.90 -0.89
N GLU A 252 -22.76 -5.26 -2.09
CA GLU A 252 -21.92 -5.27 -3.28
C GLU A 252 -21.43 -3.85 -3.46
N VAL A 253 -20.12 -3.62 -3.25
CA VAL A 253 -19.50 -2.34 -3.55
C VAL A 253 -19.08 -2.43 -5.00
N ASP A 254 -19.76 -1.71 -5.88
CA ASP A 254 -19.33 -1.59 -7.25
C ASP A 254 -17.97 -0.88 -7.28
N GLU A 255 -16.97 -1.55 -7.83
CA GLU A 255 -15.68 -0.97 -8.17
C GLU A 255 -15.66 -0.70 -9.67
N ILE A 256 -14.89 0.28 -10.10
CA ILE A 256 -14.69 0.58 -11.52
C ILE A 256 -13.23 0.43 -11.88
N ILE A 257 -13.02 0.05 -13.14
CA ILE A 257 -11.74 0.20 -13.83
C ILE A 257 -11.96 1.16 -14.97
N ALA A 258 -11.26 2.30 -14.94
CA ALA A 258 -11.24 3.28 -16.01
C ALA A 258 -9.90 3.20 -16.76
N THR A 259 -9.93 3.27 -18.11
CA THR A 259 -8.72 3.21 -18.93
C THR A 259 -8.92 3.92 -20.27
N ASN A 260 -7.83 4.46 -20.83
CA ASN A 260 -7.82 4.99 -22.18
C ASN A 260 -7.57 3.94 -23.27
N ILE A 261 -7.24 2.68 -22.86
CA ILE A 261 -6.99 1.58 -23.80
C ILE A 261 -8.32 1.09 -24.38
N ALA A 262 -8.49 1.21 -25.69
CA ALA A 262 -9.71 0.77 -26.36
C ALA A 262 -9.96 -0.76 -26.20
N PRO A 263 -11.23 -1.20 -26.01
CA PRO A 263 -11.54 -2.62 -25.76
C PRO A 263 -11.00 -3.58 -26.83
N GLU A 264 -10.96 -3.15 -28.09
CA GLU A 264 -10.43 -3.94 -29.22
C GLU A 264 -8.91 -4.12 -29.17
N SER A 265 -8.20 -3.22 -28.47
CA SER A 265 -6.74 -3.29 -28.28
C SER A 265 -6.32 -4.17 -27.10
N ARG A 266 -7.29 -4.58 -26.26
CA ARG A 266 -7.02 -5.39 -25.07
C ARG A 266 -7.00 -6.87 -25.41
N ARG A 267 -5.93 -7.58 -25.05
CA ARG A 267 -5.89 -9.04 -25.12
C ARG A 267 -6.64 -9.64 -23.93
N ARG A 268 -7.60 -10.53 -24.18
CA ARG A 268 -8.24 -11.28 -23.09
C ARG A 268 -7.26 -12.30 -22.54
N ALA A 269 -7.08 -12.34 -21.21
CA ALA A 269 -6.33 -13.39 -20.54
C ALA A 269 -6.89 -14.77 -20.93
N GLY A 270 -6.05 -15.66 -21.46
CA GLY A 270 -6.43 -17.02 -21.92
C GLY A 270 -6.71 -17.18 -23.41
N GLN A 271 -6.71 -16.14 -24.24
CA GLN A 271 -6.63 -16.25 -25.68
C GLN A 271 -5.15 -16.31 -26.11
N GLN A 272 -4.48 -17.45 -25.87
CA GLN A 272 -3.34 -17.84 -26.73
C GLN A 272 -3.93 -18.04 -28.12
N GLY A 273 -3.51 -17.18 -29.06
CA GLY A 273 -3.97 -17.27 -30.45
C GLY A 273 -3.61 -18.64 -31.02
N LEU A 274 -4.57 -19.29 -31.70
CA LEU A 274 -4.37 -20.50 -32.50
C LEU A 274 -3.32 -20.34 -33.62
N ALA A 275 -2.54 -19.26 -33.61
CA ALA A 275 -1.48 -18.95 -34.57
C ALA A 275 -0.06 -19.29 -34.06
N ASP A 276 0.08 -19.75 -32.81
CA ASP A 276 1.36 -20.11 -32.21
C ASP A 276 1.58 -21.63 -32.04
N PHE A 277 0.86 -22.45 -32.86
CA PHE A 277 1.06 -23.89 -33.00
C PHE A 277 1.45 -24.27 -34.42
#